data_5b56c301c017d27e337f277ba50962b0
#
_entry.id   5b56c301c017d27e337f277ba50962b0
#
_cell.length_a   1.000
_cell.length_b   1.000
_cell.length_c   1.000
_cell.angle_alpha   90.00
_cell.angle_beta   90.00
_cell.angle_gamma   90.00
#
_symmetry.space_group_name_H-M   'P 1'
#
loop_
_entity.id
_entity.type
_entity.pdbx_description
1 polymer ?
#
loop_
_entity_poly.entity_id
_entity_poly.type
_entity_poly.pdbx_seq_one_letter_code
_entity_poly.pdbx_strand_id
1 'polypeptide(L)'
;MADQDNLSNNMAAYWYGRGLLRLFTLPALILMGAFTGFAGLARDAGLTIWQVEIMVLFIWALPSKVVLIGAITSGASLAAAFIAVSLSAVRLMPMTMALVPEMRAEKTRPLTLYLLSHFVAVTAW
;
A
#
# COMPACT_ATOMS: atom_id res chain seq x y z
N MET A 1 -29.12 27.32 -11.94
CA MET A 1 -27.85 26.73 -12.40
C MET A 1 -26.70 27.15 -11.47
N ALA A 2 -26.47 28.45 -11.22
CA ALA A 2 -25.42 28.95 -10.32
C ALA A 2 -25.55 28.48 -8.85
N ASP A 3 -26.76 28.21 -8.38
CA ASP A 3 -27.01 27.79 -6.99
C ASP A 3 -26.64 26.30 -6.75
N GLN A 4 -26.78 25.46 -7.76
CA GLN A 4 -26.36 24.04 -7.68
C GLN A 4 -24.84 23.90 -7.73
N ASP A 5 -24.16 24.77 -8.47
CA ASP A 5 -22.68 24.77 -8.54
C ASP A 5 -22.07 25.24 -7.22
N ASN A 6 -22.70 26.21 -6.54
CA ASN A 6 -22.28 26.63 -5.20
C ASN A 6 -22.50 25.55 -4.13
N LEU A 7 -23.60 24.82 -4.19
CA LEU A 7 -23.88 23.72 -3.27
C LEU A 7 -22.89 22.55 -3.47
N SER A 8 -22.57 22.23 -4.71
CA SER A 8 -21.61 21.17 -5.03
C SER A 8 -20.19 21.53 -4.57
N ASN A 9 -19.76 22.77 -4.76
CA ASN A 9 -18.47 23.27 -4.34
C ASN A 9 -18.34 23.31 -2.80
N ASN A 10 -19.39 23.72 -2.10
CA ASN A 10 -19.42 23.72 -0.64
C ASN A 10 -19.41 22.30 -0.05
N MET A 11 -20.11 21.36 -0.68
CA MET A 11 -20.06 19.96 -0.30
C MET A 11 -18.68 19.35 -0.55
N ALA A 12 -18.07 19.65 -1.70
CA ALA A 12 -16.73 19.20 -2.01
C ALA A 12 -15.71 19.73 -0.98
N ALA A 13 -15.72 21.02 -0.68
CA ALA A 13 -14.84 21.62 0.32
C ALA A 13 -15.02 20.99 1.72
N TYR A 14 -16.27 20.70 2.11
CA TYR A 14 -16.56 20.02 3.38
C TYR A 14 -15.97 18.61 3.42
N TRP A 15 -16.09 17.84 2.33
CA TRP A 15 -15.53 16.49 2.27
C TRP A 15 -14.00 16.49 2.20
N TYR A 16 -13.39 17.47 1.50
CA TYR A 16 -11.94 17.66 1.49
C TYR A 16 -11.40 18.01 2.89
N GLY A 17 -12.07 18.91 3.62
CA GLY A 17 -11.71 19.26 5.00
C GLY A 17 -11.77 18.05 5.94
N ARG A 18 -12.81 17.22 5.83
CA ARG A 18 -12.92 15.97 6.61
C ARG A 18 -11.89 14.92 6.19
N GLY A 19 -11.55 14.86 4.91
CA GLY A 19 -10.49 14.00 4.40
C GLY A 19 -9.12 14.38 4.97
N LEU A 20 -8.80 15.67 5.00
CA LEU A 20 -7.57 16.19 5.59
C LEU A 20 -7.48 15.91 7.09
N LEU A 21 -8.57 16.08 7.83
CA LEU A 21 -8.62 15.72 9.26
C LEU A 21 -8.40 14.23 9.50
N ARG A 22 -8.80 13.37 8.57
CA ARG A 22 -8.55 11.92 8.63
C ARG A 22 -7.09 11.55 8.42
N LEU A 23 -6.26 12.41 7.83
CA LEU A 23 -4.81 12.21 7.76
C LEU A 23 -4.14 12.25 9.14
N PHE A 24 -4.78 12.90 10.12
CA PHE A 24 -4.32 12.92 11.52
C PHE A 24 -4.95 11.81 12.37
N THR A 25 -5.63 10.85 11.75
CA THR A 25 -6.15 9.69 12.49
C THR A 25 -5.01 8.76 12.91
N LEU A 26 -5.24 8.03 13.99
CA LEU A 26 -4.26 7.09 14.56
C LEU A 26 -3.67 6.13 13.50
N PRO A 27 -4.47 5.51 12.60
CA PRO A 27 -3.93 4.65 11.55
C PRO A 27 -2.99 5.37 10.59
N ALA A 28 -3.28 6.62 10.23
CA ALA A 28 -2.41 7.39 9.32
C ALA A 28 -1.07 7.74 9.97
N LEU A 29 -1.08 8.10 11.26
CA LEU A 29 0.15 8.37 12.02
C LEU A 29 1.00 7.11 12.16
N ILE A 30 0.39 5.96 12.43
CA ILE A 30 1.08 4.67 12.48
C ILE A 30 1.71 4.36 11.11
N LEU A 31 0.99 4.59 10.03
CA LEU A 31 1.48 4.36 8.68
C LEU A 31 2.67 5.28 8.35
N MET A 32 2.57 6.57 8.68
CA MET A 32 3.67 7.52 8.52
C MET A 32 4.91 7.09 9.32
N GLY A 33 4.74 6.68 10.58
CA GLY A 33 5.81 6.16 11.41
C GLY A 33 6.46 4.91 10.82
N ALA A 34 5.64 3.98 10.30
CA ALA A 34 6.12 2.76 9.67
C ALA A 34 6.91 3.03 8.38
N PHE A 35 6.47 3.98 7.54
CA PHE A 35 7.22 4.37 6.35
C PHE A 35 8.52 5.11 6.68
N THR A 36 8.50 5.95 7.72
CA THR A 36 9.71 6.63 8.20
C THR A 36 10.73 5.61 8.73
N GLY A 37 10.28 4.63 9.51
CA GLY A 37 11.11 3.53 9.99
C GLY A 37 11.69 2.69 8.85
N PHE A 38 10.88 2.38 7.83
CA PHE A 38 11.34 1.70 6.63
C PHE A 38 12.42 2.50 5.87
N ALA A 39 12.23 3.81 5.73
CA ALA A 39 13.23 4.68 5.08
C ALA A 39 14.56 4.71 5.85
N GLY A 40 14.51 4.72 7.19
CA GLY A 40 15.70 4.57 8.04
C GLY A 40 16.43 3.25 7.78
N LEU A 41 15.70 2.13 7.85
CA LEU A 41 16.27 0.80 7.59
C LEU A 41 16.88 0.68 6.18
N ALA A 42 16.22 1.23 5.16
CA ALA A 42 16.71 1.21 3.79
C ALA A 42 18.03 1.99 3.66
N ARG A 43 18.12 3.14 4.34
CA ARG A 43 19.34 3.95 4.38
C ARG A 43 20.49 3.24 5.09
N ASP A 44 20.22 2.63 6.24
CA ASP A 44 21.20 1.87 7.03
C ASP A 44 21.71 0.65 6.25
N ALA A 45 20.85 0.05 5.42
CA ALA A 45 21.21 -1.03 4.50
C ALA A 45 22.05 -0.57 3.30
N GLY A 46 22.32 0.74 3.16
CA GLY A 46 23.08 1.30 2.04
C GLY A 46 22.34 1.29 0.70
N LEU A 47 20.99 1.16 0.72
CA LEU A 47 20.20 1.16 -0.50
C LEU A 47 20.11 2.57 -1.10
N THR A 48 20.23 2.65 -2.42
CA THR A 48 20.04 3.90 -3.15
C THR A 48 18.55 4.26 -3.22
N ILE A 49 18.25 5.55 -3.36
CA ILE A 49 16.86 6.05 -3.48
C ILE A 49 16.11 5.31 -4.58
N TRP A 50 16.73 5.07 -5.73
CA TRP A 50 16.11 4.35 -6.84
C TRP A 50 15.73 2.90 -6.50
N GLN A 51 16.56 2.22 -5.74
CA GLN A 51 16.25 0.85 -5.27
C GLN A 51 15.06 0.86 -4.32
N VAL A 52 15.01 1.83 -3.42
CA VAL A 52 13.88 2.01 -2.49
C VAL A 52 12.59 2.34 -3.24
N GLU A 53 12.65 3.22 -4.23
CA GLU A 53 11.51 3.58 -5.08
C GLU A 53 10.95 2.36 -5.82
N ILE A 54 11.83 1.57 -6.45
CA ILE A 54 11.43 0.33 -7.12
C ILE A 54 10.80 -0.66 -6.14
N MET A 55 11.39 -0.81 -4.95
CA MET A 55 10.81 -1.66 -3.90
C MET A 55 9.43 -1.17 -3.46
N VAL A 56 9.24 0.14 -3.35
CA VAL A 56 7.93 0.71 -2.98
C VAL A 56 6.90 0.50 -4.08
N LEU A 57 7.30 0.60 -5.34
CA LEU A 57 6.41 0.42 -6.49
C LEU A 57 5.93 -1.03 -6.66
N PHE A 58 6.83 -2.00 -6.48
CA PHE A 58 6.52 -3.41 -6.70
C PHE A 58 6.02 -4.14 -5.46
N ILE A 59 6.47 -3.75 -4.28
CA ILE A 59 6.12 -4.41 -3.02
C ILE A 59 5.28 -3.46 -2.17
N TRP A 60 3.96 -3.59 -2.26
CA TRP A 60 3.03 -2.77 -1.47
C TRP A 60 3.04 -3.10 0.03
N ALA A 61 3.33 -4.35 0.39
CA ALA A 61 3.34 -4.80 1.77
C ALA A 61 4.59 -4.31 2.51
N LEU A 62 4.43 -3.42 3.49
CA LEU A 62 5.52 -2.93 4.35
C LEU A 62 6.34 -4.06 4.98
N PRO A 63 5.73 -5.11 5.59
CA PRO A 63 6.51 -6.19 6.20
C PRO A 63 7.36 -6.97 5.19
N SER A 64 6.87 -7.15 3.96
CA SER A 64 7.65 -7.83 2.92
C SER A 64 8.89 -7.02 2.51
N LYS A 65 8.81 -5.68 2.54
CA LYS A 65 9.97 -4.80 2.31
C LYS A 65 11.00 -4.92 3.41
N VAL A 66 10.57 -4.96 4.68
CA VAL A 66 11.47 -5.13 5.83
C VAL A 66 12.16 -6.49 5.77
N VAL A 67 11.44 -7.55 5.43
CA VAL A 67 12.01 -8.90 5.23
C VAL A 67 13.03 -8.89 4.10
N LEU A 68 12.74 -8.20 2.99
CA LEU A 68 13.67 -8.08 1.87
C LEU A 68 14.96 -7.35 2.26
N ILE A 69 14.86 -6.23 2.98
CA ILE A 69 16.03 -5.50 3.49
C ILE A 69 16.83 -6.40 4.43
N GLY A 70 16.17 -7.10 5.35
CA GLY A 70 16.84 -8.06 6.24
C GLY A 70 17.58 -9.17 5.49
N ALA A 71 17.01 -9.70 4.42
CA ALA A 71 17.65 -10.68 3.57
C ALA A 71 18.88 -10.11 2.84
N ILE A 72 18.80 -8.88 2.33
CA ILE A 72 19.91 -8.19 1.67
C ILE A 72 21.05 -7.94 2.67
N THR A 73 20.74 -7.41 3.84
CA THR A 73 21.75 -7.06 4.85
C THR A 73 22.42 -8.29 5.47
N SER A 74 21.70 -9.41 5.58
CA SER A 74 22.25 -10.68 6.05
C SER A 74 23.05 -11.46 5.00
N GLY A 75 23.13 -10.95 3.75
CA GLY A 75 23.79 -11.65 2.65
C GLY A 75 23.07 -12.93 2.22
N ALA A 76 21.76 -13.03 2.45
CA ALA A 76 20.97 -14.20 2.08
C ALA A 76 21.00 -14.41 0.56
N SER A 77 20.93 -15.68 0.14
CA SER A 77 20.84 -16.00 -1.30
C SER A 77 19.54 -15.43 -1.90
N LEU A 78 19.55 -15.13 -3.19
CA LEU A 78 18.39 -14.61 -3.91
C LEU A 78 17.16 -15.52 -3.76
N ALA A 79 17.37 -16.84 -3.77
CA ALA A 79 16.30 -17.82 -3.56
C ALA A 79 15.70 -17.73 -2.16
N ALA A 80 16.54 -17.59 -1.12
CA ALA A 80 16.08 -17.45 0.27
C ALA A 80 15.30 -16.15 0.45
N ALA A 81 15.79 -15.04 -0.11
CA ALA A 81 15.10 -13.75 -0.09
C ALA A 81 13.73 -13.83 -0.77
N PHE A 82 13.67 -14.47 -1.96
CA PHE A 82 12.43 -14.66 -2.70
C PHE A 82 11.39 -15.47 -1.91
N ILE A 83 11.81 -16.59 -1.31
CA ILE A 83 10.93 -17.44 -0.47
C ILE A 83 10.43 -16.64 0.74
N ALA A 84 11.30 -15.94 1.45
CA ALA A 84 10.95 -15.17 2.63
C ALA A 84 9.94 -14.06 2.32
N VAL A 85 10.15 -13.31 1.23
CA VAL A 85 9.22 -12.27 0.77
C VAL A 85 7.89 -12.86 0.34
N SER A 86 7.91 -13.98 -0.40
CA SER A 86 6.70 -14.67 -0.85
C SER A 86 5.87 -15.16 0.33
N LEU A 87 6.49 -15.80 1.32
CA LEU A 87 5.81 -16.25 2.54
C LEU A 87 5.22 -15.06 3.34
N SER A 88 5.95 -13.95 3.41
CA SER A 88 5.44 -12.73 4.03
C SER A 88 4.21 -12.16 3.31
N ALA A 89 4.12 -12.34 1.99
CA ALA A 89 3.01 -11.87 1.18
C ALA A 89 1.78 -12.78 1.24
N VAL A 90 1.93 -14.08 1.56
CA VAL A 90 0.82 -15.06 1.63
C VAL A 90 -0.31 -14.60 2.56
N ARG A 91 -0.01 -13.88 3.63
CA ARG A 91 -1.01 -13.34 4.55
C ARG A 91 -2.01 -12.39 3.90
N LEU A 92 -1.66 -11.77 2.76
CA LEU A 92 -2.56 -10.89 2.00
C LEU A 92 -3.58 -11.68 1.16
N MET A 93 -3.35 -12.98 0.97
CA MET A 93 -4.20 -13.84 0.17
C MET A 93 -5.64 -13.94 0.70
N PRO A 94 -5.89 -14.19 2.00
CA PRO A 94 -7.25 -14.23 2.54
C PRO A 94 -7.99 -12.90 2.37
N MET A 95 -7.28 -11.79 2.54
CA MET A 95 -7.82 -10.45 2.39
C MET A 95 -8.23 -10.16 0.94
N THR A 96 -7.36 -10.51 -0.02
CA THR A 96 -7.67 -10.37 -1.44
C THR A 96 -8.85 -11.25 -1.84
N MET A 97 -8.91 -12.49 -1.33
CA MET A 97 -10.02 -13.42 -1.58
C MET A 97 -11.34 -12.89 -1.04
N ALA A 98 -11.35 -12.22 0.10
CA ALA A 98 -12.55 -11.62 0.67
C ALA A 98 -13.05 -10.41 -0.13
N LEU A 99 -12.12 -9.63 -0.71
CA LEU A 99 -12.46 -8.42 -1.47
C LEU A 99 -12.88 -8.68 -2.92
N VAL A 100 -12.37 -9.73 -3.55
CA VAL A 100 -12.67 -10.05 -4.97
C VAL A 100 -14.17 -10.15 -5.26
N PRO A 101 -15.01 -10.80 -4.43
CA PRO A 101 -16.46 -10.85 -4.66
C PRO A 101 -17.11 -9.46 -4.63
N GLU A 102 -16.70 -8.60 -3.69
CA GLU A 102 -17.20 -7.23 -3.54
C GLU A 102 -16.84 -6.34 -4.73
N MET A 103 -15.67 -6.56 -5.33
CA MET A 103 -15.16 -5.79 -6.48
C MET A 103 -15.71 -6.30 -7.82
N ARG A 104 -16.37 -7.47 -7.82
CA ARG A 104 -16.87 -8.12 -9.02
C ARG A 104 -18.26 -7.60 -9.39
N ALA A 105 -18.31 -6.55 -10.23
CA ALA A 105 -19.53 -6.13 -10.88
C ALA A 105 -19.81 -7.01 -12.12
N GLU A 106 -21.07 -7.10 -12.56
CA GLU A 106 -21.51 -7.98 -13.69
C GLU A 106 -20.74 -7.80 -15.00
N LYS A 107 -20.03 -6.69 -15.19
CA LYS A 107 -19.25 -6.35 -16.39
C LYS A 107 -17.75 -6.17 -16.18
N THR A 108 -17.20 -6.59 -15.05
CA THR A 108 -15.79 -6.36 -14.74
C THR A 108 -14.90 -7.36 -15.49
N ARG A 109 -13.97 -6.87 -16.30
CA ARG A 109 -13.00 -7.71 -17.00
C ARG A 109 -12.01 -8.33 -16.00
N PRO A 110 -11.64 -9.61 -16.15
CA PRO A 110 -10.71 -10.27 -15.21
C PRO A 110 -9.36 -9.55 -15.11
N LEU A 111 -8.87 -8.95 -16.21
CA LEU A 111 -7.63 -8.16 -16.21
C LEU A 111 -7.71 -6.95 -15.26
N THR A 112 -8.86 -6.28 -15.20
CA THR A 112 -9.08 -5.15 -14.29
C THR A 112 -9.04 -5.61 -12.84
N LEU A 113 -9.59 -6.79 -12.52
CA LEU A 113 -9.53 -7.36 -11.18
C LEU A 113 -8.08 -7.71 -10.78
N TYR A 114 -7.28 -8.24 -11.69
CA TYR A 114 -5.86 -8.50 -11.44
C TYR A 114 -5.07 -7.21 -11.16
N LEU A 115 -5.30 -6.17 -11.94
CA LEU A 115 -4.67 -4.87 -11.72
C LEU A 115 -5.11 -4.25 -10.38
N LEU A 116 -6.41 -4.28 -10.08
CA LEU A 116 -6.94 -3.76 -8.83
C LEU A 116 -6.43 -4.55 -7.61
N SER A 117 -6.31 -5.88 -7.72
CA SER A 117 -5.81 -6.71 -6.63
C SER A 117 -4.37 -6.37 -6.23
N HIS A 118 -3.57 -5.83 -7.16
CA HIS A 118 -2.22 -5.35 -6.86
C HIS A 118 -2.22 -4.15 -5.89
N PHE A 119 -3.25 -3.31 -5.96
CA PHE A 119 -3.38 -2.13 -5.11
C PHE A 119 -4.14 -2.38 -3.80
N VAL A 120 -4.55 -3.62 -3.55
CA VAL A 120 -5.21 -3.98 -2.29
C VAL A 120 -4.20 -3.92 -1.15
N ALA A 121 -4.39 -2.97 -0.26
CA ALA A 121 -3.59 -2.78 0.94
C ALA A 121 -4.47 -2.82 2.19
N VAL A 122 -3.88 -3.12 3.33
CA VAL A 122 -4.59 -3.18 4.63
C VAL A 122 -5.35 -1.88 4.95
N THR A 123 -4.93 -0.76 4.40
CA THR A 123 -5.57 0.55 4.57
C THR A 123 -6.81 0.74 3.70
N ALA A 124 -7.11 -0.17 2.80
CA ALA A 124 -8.30 -0.13 1.95
C ALA A 124 -9.53 -0.81 2.59
N TRP A 125 -9.38 -1.35 3.80
CA TRP A 125 -10.44 -1.96 4.61
C TRP A 125 -11.12 -0.93 5.50
#